data_e38d6a4a95a76be220cbb63f9ea6b934
#
_entry.id   e38d6a4a95a76be220cbb63f9ea6b934
#
_cell.length_a   1.000
_cell.length_b   1.000
_cell.length_c   1.000
_cell.angle_alpha   90.00
_cell.angle_beta   90.00
_cell.angle_gamma   90.00
#
_symmetry.space_group_name_H-M   'P 1'
#
loop_
_entity.id
_entity.type
_entity.pdbx_description
1 polymer ?
#
loop_
_entity_poly.entity_id
_entity_poly.type
_entity_poly.pdbx_seq_one_letter_code
_entity_poly.pdbx_strand_id
1 'polypeptide(L)'
;MVKKQDVTPVDASPTRRKFLTGAAAMSAAALAACGKSEPPKPAAPAAPAAPAVAVKPSTVVFKMQGSWGAKDIFNEMAEEFVKRVNEMAEGRLRIDYLVAGSVVKPFEVMDAVSKGVLDAGHSVPVYWYGKSKVASLFGSGPINGCDAHQTLAWIYRGGGLELYQELLKKLNLDVVGYFAMPMPTQPLGWFKNPIKTSAEIKGLKYRTVGLAADLFQAMGAKVTQLPGGEIIPALEKGVIDAFEFNNPTSDMRFGAQDVIKNYMMGSFHQAMEFFEILFNRKKYEALPKDLQAILRYGVEAASASNFWTALKNYSNDLEDLKSKHKVNVLRTPKSVFQDQLKAWDGLTAKLSGEDEFFKKVVDSQRDWAKKVAYYWFLNDAEFKMGYEHVFKTKLPS
;
A
#
# COMPACT_ATOMS: atom_id res chain seq x y z
N MET A 1 57.72 -18.77 9.50
CA MET A 1 57.95 -18.39 8.08
C MET A 1 56.63 -18.15 7.41
N VAL A 2 56.21 -16.90 7.31
CA VAL A 2 54.95 -16.48 6.65
C VAL A 2 55.37 -15.67 5.44
N LYS A 3 54.99 -16.12 4.25
CA LYS A 3 55.24 -15.44 2.98
C LYS A 3 54.32 -14.21 2.84
N LYS A 4 54.92 -13.04 2.70
CA LYS A 4 54.27 -11.84 2.22
C LYS A 4 53.88 -12.04 0.75
N GLN A 5 52.61 -11.77 0.40
CA GLN A 5 52.17 -11.58 -0.97
C GLN A 5 52.19 -10.08 -1.28
N ASP A 6 52.87 -9.71 -2.36
CA ASP A 6 52.95 -8.39 -2.90
C ASP A 6 51.62 -7.99 -3.53
N VAL A 7 51.12 -6.79 -3.15
CA VAL A 7 49.93 -6.16 -3.77
C VAL A 7 50.46 -5.10 -4.73
N THR A 8 50.27 -5.31 -6.02
CA THR A 8 50.50 -4.31 -7.07
C THR A 8 49.39 -3.26 -7.06
N PRO A 9 49.69 -1.97 -7.24
CA PRO A 9 48.70 -0.90 -7.28
C PRO A 9 47.94 -0.91 -8.62
N VAL A 10 46.63 -0.78 -8.57
CA VAL A 10 45.75 -0.58 -9.72
C VAL A 10 45.84 0.89 -10.17
N ASP A 11 46.14 1.07 -11.43
CA ASP A 11 46.33 2.32 -12.12
C ASP A 11 45.08 3.21 -12.13
N ALA A 12 45.26 4.49 -11.83
CA ALA A 12 44.21 5.51 -11.82
C ALA A 12 43.90 5.98 -13.24
N SER A 13 42.64 5.85 -13.67
CA SER A 13 42.14 6.35 -14.95
C SER A 13 42.11 7.89 -14.99
N PRO A 14 42.35 8.50 -16.19
CA PRO A 14 42.66 9.94 -16.30
C PRO A 14 41.42 10.84 -16.28
N THR A 15 41.56 11.81 -15.51
CA THR A 15 40.83 13.03 -15.21
C THR A 15 40.03 13.71 -16.36
N ARG A 16 38.87 14.20 -15.97
CA ARG A 16 37.90 15.10 -16.61
C ARG A 16 38.42 16.48 -17.11
N ARG A 17 39.63 16.62 -17.58
CA ARG A 17 40.23 17.91 -17.94
C ARG A 17 40.57 18.11 -19.43
N LYS A 18 40.02 17.34 -20.36
CA LYS A 18 40.26 17.50 -21.80
C LYS A 18 39.03 17.71 -22.67
N PHE A 19 37.98 18.33 -22.15
CA PHE A 19 36.76 18.60 -22.93
C PHE A 19 36.47 20.07 -23.22
N LEU A 20 37.39 20.98 -22.93
CA LEU A 20 37.16 22.43 -23.08
C LEU A 20 38.17 23.17 -24.01
N THR A 21 38.86 22.49 -24.94
CA THR A 21 39.76 23.12 -25.90
C THR A 21 39.56 22.64 -27.36
N GLY A 22 38.32 22.54 -27.81
CA GLY A 22 38.00 22.05 -29.15
C GLY A 22 36.99 22.90 -29.95
N ALA A 23 36.74 24.16 -29.55
CA ALA A 23 35.73 24.99 -30.22
C ALA A 23 36.25 26.39 -30.57
N ALA A 24 37.45 26.49 -31.22
CA ALA A 24 37.94 27.76 -31.78
C ALA A 24 38.93 27.50 -32.92
N ALA A 25 38.53 26.91 -34.02
CA ALA A 25 39.28 26.91 -35.27
C ALA A 25 38.44 26.34 -36.44
N MET A 26 37.44 27.08 -36.88
CA MET A 26 36.86 26.91 -38.24
C MET A 26 36.05 28.16 -38.62
N SER A 27 36.76 29.25 -38.90
CA SER A 27 36.20 30.40 -39.62
C SER A 27 37.33 31.21 -40.26
N ALA A 28 37.85 30.70 -41.36
CA ALA A 28 38.62 31.51 -42.34
C ALA A 28 38.90 30.64 -43.58
N ALA A 29 37.97 30.55 -44.53
CA ALA A 29 38.26 30.28 -45.94
C ALA A 29 36.94 30.33 -46.74
N ALA A 30 36.55 31.53 -47.22
CA ALA A 30 35.74 31.72 -48.41
C ALA A 30 35.64 33.22 -48.73
N LEU A 31 36.71 33.77 -49.25
CA LEU A 31 36.69 35.05 -49.93
C LEU A 31 37.40 34.84 -51.28
N ALA A 32 36.65 34.66 -52.34
CA ALA A 32 36.96 35.05 -53.72
C ALA A 32 35.95 34.48 -54.72
N ALA A 33 34.91 35.23 -55.04
CA ALA A 33 34.31 35.22 -56.38
C ALA A 33 33.51 36.53 -56.55
N CYS A 34 34.07 37.48 -57.26
CA CYS A 34 33.43 38.72 -57.69
C CYS A 34 32.36 38.45 -58.76
N GLY A 35 31.12 38.80 -58.46
CA GLY A 35 30.05 38.98 -59.42
C GLY A 35 29.22 40.19 -59.01
N LYS A 36 29.23 41.25 -59.86
CA LYS A 36 28.45 42.47 -59.65
C LYS A 36 26.98 42.17 -59.76
N SER A 37 26.21 42.39 -58.68
CA SER A 37 24.76 42.55 -58.71
C SER A 37 24.36 43.67 -57.77
N GLU A 38 23.34 44.46 -58.20
CA GLU A 38 22.80 45.63 -57.52
C GLU A 38 22.38 45.36 -56.08
N PRO A 39 22.47 46.36 -55.18
CA PRO A 39 22.09 46.18 -53.81
C PRO A 39 20.56 46.01 -53.68
N PRO A 40 20.07 45.01 -52.91
CA PRO A 40 18.65 44.89 -52.64
C PRO A 40 18.18 46.03 -51.72
N LYS A 41 17.02 46.55 -52.03
CA LYS A 41 16.27 47.53 -51.26
C LYS A 41 16.13 47.08 -49.80
N PRO A 42 16.34 47.95 -48.80
CA PRO A 42 16.19 47.57 -47.39
C PRO A 42 14.79 47.03 -47.13
N ALA A 43 14.72 45.80 -46.62
CA ALA A 43 13.47 45.24 -46.12
C ALA A 43 13.01 46.00 -44.87
N ALA A 44 11.76 46.36 -44.83
CA ALA A 44 11.15 47.00 -43.66
C ALA A 44 11.36 46.15 -42.39
N PRO A 45 11.59 46.75 -41.20
CA PRO A 45 11.71 45.99 -39.97
C PRO A 45 10.48 45.09 -39.74
N ALA A 46 10.69 43.79 -39.57
CA ALA A 46 9.62 42.90 -39.17
C ALA A 46 9.04 43.37 -37.82
N ALA A 47 7.77 43.59 -37.78
CA ALA A 47 7.06 43.90 -36.54
C ALA A 47 7.38 42.84 -35.46
N PRO A 48 7.61 43.24 -34.19
CA PRO A 48 7.85 42.29 -33.13
C PRO A 48 6.67 41.28 -33.08
N ALA A 49 6.98 39.98 -33.15
CA ALA A 49 5.98 38.96 -32.97
C ALA A 49 5.33 39.16 -31.60
N ALA A 50 4.02 39.32 -31.58
CA ALA A 50 3.26 39.39 -30.33
C ALA A 50 3.63 38.19 -29.44
N PRO A 51 3.84 38.36 -28.12
CA PRO A 51 4.15 37.26 -27.24
C PRO A 51 3.04 36.23 -27.36
N ALA A 52 3.38 35.00 -27.69
CA ALA A 52 2.45 33.88 -27.73
C ALA A 52 1.80 33.81 -26.35
N VAL A 53 0.50 34.05 -26.26
CA VAL A 53 -0.28 33.85 -25.05
C VAL A 53 -0.18 32.37 -24.74
N ALA A 54 0.59 32.01 -23.72
CA ALA A 54 0.68 30.65 -23.22
C ALA A 54 -0.72 30.26 -22.70
N VAL A 55 -1.47 29.55 -23.51
CA VAL A 55 -2.74 28.95 -23.09
C VAL A 55 -2.40 27.98 -21.96
N LYS A 56 -2.79 28.32 -20.72
CA LYS A 56 -2.67 27.36 -19.62
C LYS A 56 -3.41 26.10 -20.02
N PRO A 57 -2.77 24.92 -20.00
CA PRO A 57 -3.46 23.67 -20.29
C PRO A 57 -4.62 23.51 -19.32
N SER A 58 -5.76 23.04 -19.82
CA SER A 58 -6.94 22.78 -18.99
C SER A 58 -6.58 21.77 -17.89
N THR A 59 -6.94 22.07 -16.63
CA THR A 59 -6.73 21.17 -15.50
C THR A 59 -7.56 19.91 -15.69
N VAL A 60 -6.89 18.74 -15.68
CA VAL A 60 -7.58 17.45 -15.58
C VAL A 60 -8.02 17.25 -14.13
N VAL A 61 -9.29 16.89 -13.91
CA VAL A 61 -9.82 16.65 -12.56
C VAL A 61 -10.20 15.19 -12.42
N PHE A 62 -9.67 14.52 -11.37
CA PHE A 62 -10.02 13.18 -10.98
C PHE A 62 -10.87 13.20 -9.71
N LYS A 63 -12.04 12.55 -9.75
CA LYS A 63 -12.88 12.28 -8.59
C LYS A 63 -12.42 10.96 -7.96
N MET A 64 -11.88 11.02 -6.74
CA MET A 64 -11.39 9.87 -5.99
C MET A 64 -12.26 9.63 -4.76
N GLN A 65 -12.68 8.39 -4.51
CA GLN A 65 -13.38 8.04 -3.28
C GLN A 65 -12.62 6.99 -2.48
N GLY A 66 -12.55 7.19 -1.15
CA GLY A 66 -12.06 6.23 -0.18
C GLY A 66 -13.15 5.25 0.29
N SER A 67 -12.71 4.15 0.90
CA SER A 67 -13.57 3.10 1.44
C SER A 67 -13.86 3.26 2.94
N TRP A 68 -13.49 4.37 3.57
CA TRP A 68 -13.61 4.59 5.01
C TRP A 68 -14.41 5.86 5.35
N GLY A 69 -15.06 5.84 6.54
CA GLY A 69 -15.84 6.96 7.06
C GLY A 69 -14.97 8.17 7.40
N ALA A 70 -15.55 9.36 7.42
CA ALA A 70 -14.85 10.66 7.49
C ALA A 70 -13.86 10.81 8.67
N LYS A 71 -14.07 10.10 9.78
CA LYS A 71 -13.21 10.18 10.96
C LYS A 71 -12.02 9.21 10.93
N ASP A 72 -11.99 8.27 9.98
CA ASP A 72 -10.94 7.26 9.92
C ASP A 72 -9.60 7.89 9.52
N ILE A 73 -8.50 7.48 10.17
CA ILE A 73 -7.15 7.94 9.83
C ILE A 73 -6.75 7.63 8.39
N PHE A 74 -7.36 6.63 7.78
CA PHE A 74 -7.11 6.26 6.39
C PHE A 74 -7.54 7.35 5.40
N ASN A 75 -8.51 8.19 5.77
CA ASN A 75 -8.84 9.38 4.97
C ASN A 75 -7.74 10.43 5.05
N GLU A 76 -7.17 10.69 6.24
CA GLU A 76 -6.04 11.62 6.40
C GLU A 76 -4.84 11.15 5.54
N MET A 77 -4.59 9.85 5.48
CA MET A 77 -3.55 9.24 4.67
C MET A 77 -3.83 9.37 3.15
N ALA A 78 -5.07 9.21 2.75
CA ALA A 78 -5.49 9.44 1.36
C ALA A 78 -5.39 10.93 0.98
N GLU A 79 -5.81 11.83 1.85
CA GLU A 79 -5.71 13.28 1.65
C GLU A 79 -4.26 13.74 1.55
N GLU A 80 -3.34 13.13 2.31
CA GLU A 80 -1.90 13.38 2.19
C GLU A 80 -1.37 12.99 0.81
N PHE A 81 -1.76 11.83 0.29
CA PHE A 81 -1.46 11.42 -1.08
C PHE A 81 -2.00 12.42 -2.10
N VAL A 82 -3.28 12.79 -1.98
CA VAL A 82 -3.95 13.74 -2.87
C VAL A 82 -3.26 15.09 -2.86
N LYS A 83 -2.93 15.62 -1.67
CA LYS A 83 -2.20 16.88 -1.52
C LYS A 83 -0.86 16.85 -2.26
N ARG A 84 -0.06 15.80 -2.07
CA ARG A 84 1.25 15.65 -2.73
C ARG A 84 1.13 15.61 -4.26
N VAL A 85 0.16 14.84 -4.76
CA VAL A 85 -0.08 14.76 -6.21
C VAL A 85 -0.50 16.11 -6.76
N ASN A 86 -1.44 16.79 -6.10
CA ASN A 86 -1.92 18.10 -6.54
C ASN A 86 -0.80 19.15 -6.53
N GLU A 87 0.09 19.14 -5.53
CA GLU A 87 1.28 20.00 -5.47
C GLU A 87 2.25 19.72 -6.63
N MET A 88 2.62 18.46 -6.85
CA MET A 88 3.55 18.07 -7.91
C MET A 88 3.00 18.30 -9.33
N ALA A 89 1.70 18.24 -9.50
CA ALA A 89 1.05 18.41 -10.79
C ALA A 89 0.92 19.89 -11.23
N GLU A 90 1.18 20.86 -10.35
CA GLU A 90 1.20 22.30 -10.65
C GLU A 90 -0.05 22.79 -11.40
N GLY A 91 -1.23 22.29 -10.97
CA GLY A 91 -2.53 22.63 -11.57
C GLY A 91 -2.86 21.94 -12.89
N ARG A 92 -2.01 21.09 -13.44
CA ARG A 92 -2.30 20.29 -14.65
C ARG A 92 -3.17 19.07 -14.36
N LEU A 93 -3.08 18.52 -13.14
CA LEU A 93 -3.97 17.49 -12.60
C LEU A 93 -4.41 17.92 -11.20
N ARG A 94 -5.68 17.67 -10.88
CA ARG A 94 -6.24 17.82 -9.55
C ARG A 94 -7.04 16.58 -9.20
N ILE A 95 -6.83 16.06 -7.99
CA ILE A 95 -7.66 15.02 -7.41
C ILE A 95 -8.57 15.67 -6.38
N ASP A 96 -9.87 15.43 -6.50
CA ASP A 96 -10.90 15.77 -5.51
C ASP A 96 -11.25 14.50 -4.73
N TYR A 97 -10.96 14.48 -3.42
CA TYR A 97 -11.15 13.31 -2.56
C TYR A 97 -12.52 13.32 -1.88
N LEU A 98 -13.15 12.15 -1.82
CA LEU A 98 -14.46 11.90 -1.22
C LEU A 98 -14.35 10.73 -0.23
N VAL A 99 -15.04 10.84 0.91
CA VAL A 99 -15.13 9.76 1.90
C VAL A 99 -16.12 8.67 1.46
N ALA A 100 -16.07 7.52 2.14
CA ALA A 100 -16.98 6.39 1.89
C ALA A 100 -18.45 6.80 1.87
N GLY A 101 -19.18 6.27 0.91
CA GLY A 101 -20.63 6.51 0.77
C GLY A 101 -21.01 7.81 0.05
N SER A 102 -20.03 8.64 -0.35
CA SER A 102 -20.32 9.87 -1.10
C SER A 102 -20.87 9.60 -2.51
N VAL A 103 -20.41 8.53 -3.17
CA VAL A 103 -20.87 8.10 -4.50
C VAL A 103 -21.32 6.65 -4.48
N VAL A 104 -20.48 5.75 -3.91
CA VAL A 104 -20.77 4.31 -3.81
C VAL A 104 -20.42 3.79 -2.42
N LYS A 105 -20.91 2.58 -2.07
CA LYS A 105 -20.58 1.89 -0.83
C LYS A 105 -19.10 1.44 -0.83
N PRO A 106 -18.48 1.21 0.36
CA PRO A 106 -17.05 0.87 0.47
C PRO A 106 -16.60 -0.29 -0.42
N PHE A 107 -17.35 -1.38 -0.50
CA PHE A 107 -17.00 -2.57 -1.30
C PHE A 107 -17.29 -2.43 -2.80
N GLU A 108 -17.84 -1.30 -3.24
CA GLU A 108 -18.19 -1.02 -4.63
C GLU A 108 -17.18 -0.09 -5.33
N VAL A 109 -16.17 0.42 -4.59
CA VAL A 109 -15.23 1.43 -5.11
C VAL A 109 -14.48 0.94 -6.36
N MET A 110 -13.96 -0.29 -6.37
CA MET A 110 -13.26 -0.83 -7.53
C MET A 110 -14.16 -0.90 -8.77
N ASP A 111 -15.40 -1.35 -8.61
CA ASP A 111 -16.37 -1.41 -9.72
C ASP A 111 -16.69 -0.03 -10.25
N ALA A 112 -16.86 0.96 -9.35
CA ALA A 112 -17.14 2.34 -9.73
C ALA A 112 -15.97 2.95 -10.51
N VAL A 113 -14.72 2.68 -10.09
CA VAL A 113 -13.52 3.11 -10.83
C VAL A 113 -13.42 2.40 -12.18
N SER A 114 -13.61 1.08 -12.21
CA SER A 114 -13.56 0.30 -13.45
C SER A 114 -14.59 0.78 -14.47
N LYS A 115 -15.80 1.12 -14.03
CA LYS A 115 -16.89 1.62 -14.87
C LYS A 115 -16.80 3.12 -15.20
N GLY A 116 -15.83 3.85 -14.63
CA GLY A 116 -15.64 5.29 -14.82
C GLY A 116 -16.67 6.18 -14.09
N VAL A 117 -17.41 5.64 -13.14
CA VAL A 117 -18.27 6.42 -12.22
C VAL A 117 -17.40 7.25 -11.27
N LEU A 118 -16.29 6.68 -10.85
CA LEU A 118 -15.17 7.33 -10.19
C LEU A 118 -13.94 7.31 -11.11
N ASP A 119 -13.05 8.29 -10.97
CA ASP A 119 -11.81 8.35 -11.72
C ASP A 119 -10.69 7.63 -10.99
N ALA A 120 -10.76 7.62 -9.66
CA ALA A 120 -9.81 6.95 -8.78
C ALA A 120 -10.49 6.41 -7.52
N GLY A 121 -9.81 5.49 -6.84
CA GLY A 121 -10.26 4.89 -5.58
C GLY A 121 -9.10 4.70 -4.62
N HIS A 122 -9.39 4.77 -3.32
CA HIS A 122 -8.48 4.42 -2.23
C HIS A 122 -9.14 3.35 -1.36
N SER A 123 -8.62 2.12 -1.41
CA SER A 123 -9.25 0.95 -0.81
C SER A 123 -8.21 -0.07 -0.35
N VAL A 124 -8.61 -1.31 -0.16
CA VAL A 124 -7.76 -2.46 0.17
C VAL A 124 -8.17 -3.69 -0.65
N PRO A 125 -7.23 -4.55 -1.07
CA PRO A 125 -7.54 -5.70 -1.95
C PRO A 125 -8.52 -6.71 -1.35
N VAL A 126 -8.56 -6.85 -0.04
CA VAL A 126 -9.45 -7.79 0.65
C VAL A 126 -10.94 -7.46 0.46
N TYR A 127 -11.28 -6.23 0.08
CA TYR A 127 -12.66 -5.85 -0.22
C TYR A 127 -13.18 -6.42 -1.55
N TRP A 128 -12.28 -6.92 -2.41
CA TRP A 128 -12.62 -7.58 -3.67
C TRP A 128 -12.78 -9.10 -3.54
N TYR A 129 -12.72 -9.64 -2.32
CA TYR A 129 -12.88 -11.06 -2.02
C TYR A 129 -14.09 -11.69 -2.70
N GLY A 130 -15.22 -10.99 -2.74
CA GLY A 130 -16.44 -11.45 -3.42
C GLY A 130 -16.29 -11.62 -4.95
N LYS A 131 -15.29 -10.99 -5.57
CA LYS A 131 -14.98 -11.16 -7.00
C LYS A 131 -14.00 -12.31 -7.22
N SER A 132 -12.96 -12.36 -6.40
CA SER A 132 -11.97 -13.43 -6.42
C SER A 132 -11.24 -13.48 -5.08
N LYS A 133 -11.09 -14.68 -4.54
CA LYS A 133 -10.27 -14.92 -3.34
C LYS A 133 -8.81 -14.57 -3.56
N VAL A 134 -8.33 -14.62 -4.82
CA VAL A 134 -6.96 -14.22 -5.20
C VAL A 134 -6.68 -12.77 -4.85
N ALA A 135 -7.69 -11.88 -4.92
CA ALA A 135 -7.50 -10.47 -4.56
C ALA A 135 -6.93 -10.30 -3.14
N SER A 136 -7.39 -11.11 -2.19
CA SER A 136 -6.90 -11.06 -0.81
C SER A 136 -5.41 -11.40 -0.69
N LEU A 137 -4.83 -12.17 -1.61
CA LEU A 137 -3.39 -12.50 -1.57
C LEU A 137 -2.48 -11.27 -1.75
N PHE A 138 -3.00 -10.17 -2.30
CA PHE A 138 -2.27 -8.91 -2.46
C PHE A 138 -2.41 -7.97 -1.25
N GLY A 139 -3.11 -8.38 -0.20
CA GLY A 139 -3.28 -7.59 1.02
C GLY A 139 -3.24 -8.45 2.28
N SER A 140 -3.86 -9.62 2.26
CA SER A 140 -3.85 -10.55 3.39
C SER A 140 -3.93 -11.97 2.86
N GLY A 141 -3.05 -12.83 3.30
CA GLY A 141 -2.97 -14.19 2.79
C GLY A 141 -2.23 -15.12 3.75
N PRO A 142 -1.90 -16.32 3.27
CA PRO A 142 -1.13 -17.28 4.04
C PRO A 142 0.19 -16.69 4.53
N ILE A 143 0.57 -17.03 5.76
CA ILE A 143 1.83 -16.57 6.34
C ILE A 143 3.00 -17.37 5.75
N ASN A 144 3.89 -16.65 5.08
CA ASN A 144 5.12 -17.18 4.49
C ASN A 144 6.39 -16.70 5.22
N GLY A 145 6.24 -16.03 6.37
CA GLY A 145 7.35 -15.46 7.14
C GLY A 145 7.71 -14.02 6.76
N CYS A 146 7.16 -13.48 5.68
CA CYS A 146 7.32 -12.06 5.34
C CYS A 146 6.35 -11.18 6.14
N ASP A 147 6.84 -10.03 6.59
CA ASP A 147 6.00 -8.92 7.08
C ASP A 147 5.41 -8.10 5.92
N ALA A 148 4.69 -7.02 6.25
CA ALA A 148 4.08 -6.15 5.25
C ALA A 148 5.11 -5.45 4.35
N HIS A 149 6.28 -5.02 4.87
CA HIS A 149 7.33 -4.39 4.06
C HIS A 149 7.93 -5.35 3.06
N GLN A 150 8.22 -6.57 3.52
CA GLN A 150 8.81 -7.62 2.68
C GLN A 150 7.82 -8.09 1.61
N THR A 151 6.53 -8.11 1.94
CA THR A 151 5.48 -8.46 0.98
C THR A 151 5.22 -7.32 -0.01
N LEU A 152 5.26 -6.06 0.42
CA LEU A 152 5.20 -4.92 -0.50
C LEU A 152 6.42 -4.91 -1.45
N ALA A 153 7.60 -5.30 -0.95
CA ALA A 153 8.78 -5.49 -1.79
C ALA A 153 8.59 -6.62 -2.82
N TRP A 154 7.89 -7.74 -2.48
CA TRP A 154 7.49 -8.74 -3.45
C TRP A 154 6.58 -8.15 -4.54
N ILE A 155 5.61 -7.32 -4.18
CA ILE A 155 4.74 -6.68 -5.16
C ILE A 155 5.56 -5.88 -6.18
N TYR A 156 6.52 -5.07 -5.73
CA TYR A 156 7.25 -4.15 -6.62
C TYR A 156 8.55 -4.71 -7.21
N ARG A 157 9.12 -5.80 -6.67
CA ARG A 157 10.42 -6.35 -7.05
C ARG A 157 10.44 -7.87 -7.23
N GLY A 158 9.36 -8.56 -6.85
CA GLY A 158 9.24 -10.01 -6.91
C GLY A 158 8.22 -10.54 -7.90
N GLY A 159 7.69 -9.70 -8.78
CA GLY A 159 6.70 -10.10 -9.80
C GLY A 159 5.24 -10.00 -9.32
N GLY A 160 4.99 -9.49 -8.11
CA GLY A 160 3.64 -9.37 -7.56
C GLY A 160 2.77 -8.39 -8.34
N LEU A 161 3.33 -7.28 -8.83
CA LEU A 161 2.56 -6.28 -9.59
C LEU A 161 2.08 -6.84 -10.94
N GLU A 162 2.90 -7.62 -11.61
CA GLU A 162 2.55 -8.31 -12.86
C GLU A 162 1.42 -9.31 -12.63
N LEU A 163 1.48 -10.09 -11.54
CA LEU A 163 0.40 -11.01 -11.15
C LEU A 163 -0.88 -10.27 -10.80
N TYR A 164 -0.78 -9.12 -10.14
CA TYR A 164 -1.93 -8.28 -9.88
C TYR A 164 -2.57 -7.73 -11.16
N GLN A 165 -1.78 -7.26 -12.13
CA GLN A 165 -2.30 -6.85 -13.44
C GLN A 165 -2.96 -8.02 -14.19
N GLU A 166 -2.42 -9.23 -14.07
CA GLU A 166 -3.04 -10.44 -14.63
C GLU A 166 -4.41 -10.72 -13.95
N LEU A 167 -4.51 -10.56 -12.62
CA LEU A 167 -5.77 -10.67 -11.90
C LEU A 167 -6.82 -9.68 -12.41
N LEU A 168 -6.46 -8.40 -12.51
CA LEU A 168 -7.37 -7.36 -13.02
C LEU A 168 -7.90 -7.69 -14.41
N LYS A 169 -7.02 -8.18 -15.29
CA LYS A 169 -7.39 -8.61 -16.64
C LYS A 169 -8.34 -9.82 -16.62
N LYS A 170 -8.05 -10.84 -15.78
CA LYS A 170 -8.92 -12.02 -15.63
C LYS A 170 -10.32 -11.65 -15.12
N LEU A 171 -10.43 -10.62 -14.30
CA LEU A 171 -11.70 -10.12 -13.76
C LEU A 171 -12.39 -9.10 -14.68
N ASN A 172 -11.82 -8.79 -15.85
CA ASN A 172 -12.29 -7.76 -16.78
C ASN A 172 -12.45 -6.38 -16.10
N LEU A 173 -11.52 -6.03 -15.22
CA LEU A 173 -11.51 -4.75 -14.52
C LEU A 173 -10.64 -3.74 -15.26
N ASP A 174 -11.25 -2.64 -15.69
CA ASP A 174 -10.56 -1.58 -16.44
C ASP A 174 -9.93 -0.55 -15.51
N VAL A 175 -8.99 -1.01 -14.68
CA VAL A 175 -8.28 -0.19 -13.71
C VAL A 175 -6.77 -0.38 -13.81
N VAL A 176 -6.04 0.66 -13.39
CA VAL A 176 -4.62 0.62 -13.04
C VAL A 176 -4.52 0.78 -11.53
N GLY A 177 -3.82 -0.12 -10.85
CA GLY A 177 -3.70 -0.10 -9.39
C GLY A 177 -2.25 -0.15 -8.93
N TYR A 178 -1.99 0.55 -7.84
CA TYR A 178 -0.71 0.55 -7.12
C TYR A 178 -0.95 0.35 -5.63
N PHE A 179 0.07 -0.11 -4.93
CA PHE A 179 -0.01 -0.40 -3.51
C PHE A 179 0.81 0.57 -2.68
N ALA A 180 0.28 0.95 -1.53
CA ALA A 180 0.94 1.84 -0.59
C ALA A 180 0.75 1.38 0.84
N MET A 181 1.57 1.89 1.74
CA MET A 181 1.50 1.67 3.17
C MET A 181 1.56 0.19 3.57
N PRO A 182 2.74 -0.34 3.86
CA PRO A 182 2.89 -1.64 4.49
C PRO A 182 2.36 -1.56 5.93
N MET A 183 1.09 -1.92 6.13
CA MET A 183 0.40 -1.78 7.41
C MET A 183 1.02 -2.69 8.47
N PRO A 184 1.18 -2.23 9.72
CA PRO A 184 1.51 -3.10 10.83
C PRO A 184 0.50 -4.25 10.95
N THR A 185 0.96 -5.39 11.48
CA THR A 185 0.09 -6.55 11.74
C THR A 185 -1.18 -6.13 12.48
N GLN A 186 -2.32 -6.53 11.97
CA GLN A 186 -3.60 -6.23 12.59
C GLN A 186 -3.75 -6.95 13.94
N PRO A 187 -4.43 -6.33 14.91
CA PRO A 187 -4.87 -6.99 16.14
C PRO A 187 -5.74 -8.20 15.84
N LEU A 188 -5.74 -9.21 16.70
CA LEU A 188 -6.77 -10.24 16.67
C LEU A 188 -8.16 -9.62 16.81
N GLY A 189 -8.25 -8.50 17.51
CA GLY A 189 -9.43 -7.64 17.57
C GLY A 189 -9.99 -7.44 18.96
N TRP A 190 -11.27 -7.11 18.99
CA TRP A 190 -12.04 -6.72 20.17
C TRP A 190 -13.00 -7.84 20.57
N PHE A 191 -13.00 -8.20 21.86
CA PHE A 191 -13.75 -9.33 22.41
C PHE A 191 -14.51 -8.96 23.67
N LYS A 192 -15.74 -9.47 23.84
CA LYS A 192 -16.47 -9.37 25.10
C LYS A 192 -15.69 -10.05 26.23
N ASN A 193 -15.17 -11.25 25.98
CA ASN A 193 -14.28 -12.00 26.87
C ASN A 193 -12.94 -12.26 26.16
N PRO A 194 -11.80 -12.13 26.84
CA PRO A 194 -10.50 -12.43 26.25
C PRO A 194 -10.42 -13.88 25.79
N ILE A 195 -9.88 -14.13 24.59
CA ILE A 195 -9.57 -15.46 24.10
C ILE A 195 -8.33 -15.99 24.82
N LYS A 196 -8.44 -17.10 25.54
CA LYS A 196 -7.34 -17.75 26.26
C LYS A 196 -6.74 -18.91 25.49
N THR A 197 -7.55 -19.56 24.68
CA THR A 197 -7.18 -20.68 23.82
C THR A 197 -7.89 -20.60 22.47
N SER A 198 -7.33 -21.21 21.45
CA SER A 198 -7.96 -21.29 20.10
C SER A 198 -9.32 -21.99 20.11
N ALA A 199 -9.59 -22.88 21.07
CA ALA A 199 -10.88 -23.57 21.18
C ALA A 199 -12.05 -22.59 21.41
N GLU A 200 -11.80 -21.44 22.02
CA GLU A 200 -12.83 -20.42 22.29
C GLU A 200 -13.24 -19.63 21.03
N ILE A 201 -12.55 -19.82 19.92
CA ILE A 201 -12.93 -19.28 18.61
C ILE A 201 -14.13 -20.05 18.03
N LYS A 202 -14.30 -21.31 18.42
CA LYS A 202 -15.40 -22.14 17.91
C LYS A 202 -16.76 -21.58 18.33
N GLY A 203 -17.59 -21.31 17.32
CA GLY A 203 -18.95 -20.77 17.50
C GLY A 203 -19.00 -19.25 17.73
N LEU A 204 -17.86 -18.57 17.84
CA LEU A 204 -17.78 -17.13 18.02
C LEU A 204 -18.39 -16.41 16.80
N LYS A 205 -19.30 -15.48 17.02
CA LYS A 205 -19.81 -14.59 15.98
C LYS A 205 -18.79 -13.46 15.77
N TYR A 206 -18.01 -13.59 14.72
CA TYR A 206 -16.85 -12.75 14.50
C TYR A 206 -16.92 -11.97 13.18
N ARG A 207 -16.64 -10.66 13.23
CA ARG A 207 -16.51 -9.86 12.03
C ARG A 207 -15.07 -9.84 11.57
N THR A 208 -14.85 -10.22 10.33
CA THR A 208 -13.60 -10.02 9.59
C THR A 208 -13.89 -9.94 8.09
N VAL A 209 -12.88 -9.75 7.24
CA VAL A 209 -13.04 -9.61 5.78
C VAL A 209 -12.02 -10.45 5.01
N GLY A 210 -12.25 -10.65 3.71
CA GLY A 210 -11.31 -11.33 2.83
C GLY A 210 -11.08 -12.81 3.19
N LEU A 211 -9.88 -13.32 2.91
CA LEU A 211 -9.49 -14.69 3.25
C LEU A 211 -9.43 -14.96 4.75
N ALA A 212 -9.32 -13.94 5.58
CA ALA A 212 -9.42 -14.09 7.03
C ALA A 212 -10.80 -14.63 7.44
N ALA A 213 -11.85 -14.38 6.66
CA ALA A 213 -13.17 -14.99 6.87
C ALA A 213 -13.13 -16.50 6.69
N ASP A 214 -12.50 -16.99 5.62
CA ASP A 214 -12.32 -18.45 5.40
C ASP A 214 -11.46 -19.07 6.51
N LEU A 215 -10.40 -18.37 6.95
CA LEU A 215 -9.51 -18.82 8.02
C LEU A 215 -10.28 -19.04 9.33
N PHE A 216 -11.04 -18.04 9.78
CA PHE A 216 -11.80 -18.14 11.02
C PHE A 216 -12.97 -19.13 10.90
N GLN A 217 -13.59 -19.27 9.73
CA GLN A 217 -14.56 -20.34 9.48
C GLN A 217 -13.93 -21.73 9.60
N ALA A 218 -12.72 -21.92 9.07
CA ALA A 218 -11.96 -23.18 9.23
C ALA A 218 -11.61 -23.46 10.71
N MET A 219 -11.44 -22.42 11.53
CA MET A 219 -11.27 -22.51 12.99
C MET A 219 -12.60 -22.67 13.75
N GLY A 220 -13.74 -22.72 13.06
CA GLY A 220 -15.06 -22.96 13.62
C GLY A 220 -15.84 -21.71 14.03
N ALA A 221 -15.39 -20.49 13.73
CA ALA A 221 -16.15 -19.26 13.98
C ALA A 221 -17.34 -19.12 13.02
N LYS A 222 -18.34 -18.33 13.44
CA LYS A 222 -19.45 -17.84 12.62
C LYS A 222 -19.10 -16.46 12.12
N VAL A 223 -18.62 -16.35 10.89
CA VAL A 223 -18.08 -15.11 10.36
C VAL A 223 -19.12 -14.29 9.61
N THR A 224 -19.12 -12.97 9.84
CA THR A 224 -19.89 -11.98 9.09
C THR A 224 -18.90 -10.94 8.51
N GLN A 225 -19.01 -10.64 7.20
CA GLN A 225 -18.22 -9.62 6.54
C GLN A 225 -19.02 -8.32 6.46
N LEU A 226 -18.51 -7.24 7.06
CA LEU A 226 -19.15 -5.93 7.12
C LEU A 226 -18.11 -4.83 6.91
N PRO A 227 -18.44 -3.73 6.21
CA PRO A 227 -17.61 -2.53 6.20
C PRO A 227 -17.51 -1.90 7.59
N GLY A 228 -16.43 -1.12 7.85
CA GLY A 228 -16.14 -0.58 9.17
C GLY A 228 -17.29 0.16 9.85
N GLY A 229 -18.02 0.99 9.09
CA GLY A 229 -19.16 1.75 9.64
C GLY A 229 -20.36 0.92 10.12
N GLU A 230 -20.42 -0.36 9.80
CA GLU A 230 -21.48 -1.27 10.21
C GLU A 230 -21.13 -2.13 11.43
N ILE A 231 -19.86 -2.09 11.89
CA ILE A 231 -19.36 -2.95 12.97
C ILE A 231 -20.08 -2.67 14.29
N ILE A 232 -20.07 -1.43 14.78
CA ILE A 232 -20.68 -1.08 16.06
C ILE A 232 -22.19 -1.34 16.06
N PRO A 233 -22.97 -0.93 15.05
CA PRO A 233 -24.38 -1.31 14.96
C PRO A 233 -24.64 -2.83 14.98
N ALA A 234 -23.79 -3.62 14.34
CA ALA A 234 -23.91 -5.08 14.32
C ALA A 234 -23.60 -5.70 15.70
N LEU A 235 -22.62 -5.14 16.42
CA LEU A 235 -22.25 -5.55 17.76
C LEU A 235 -23.38 -5.24 18.78
N GLU A 236 -23.96 -4.05 18.73
CA GLU A 236 -25.07 -3.62 19.59
C GLU A 236 -26.33 -4.49 19.37
N LYS A 237 -26.59 -4.85 18.11
CA LYS A 237 -27.71 -5.75 17.75
C LYS A 237 -27.45 -7.24 18.04
N GLY A 238 -26.24 -7.61 18.51
CA GLY A 238 -25.86 -9.01 18.77
C GLY A 238 -25.69 -9.86 17.50
N VAL A 239 -25.55 -9.24 16.33
CA VAL A 239 -25.22 -9.94 15.08
C VAL A 239 -23.80 -10.50 15.16
N ILE A 240 -22.89 -9.78 15.79
CA ILE A 240 -21.52 -10.18 16.09
C ILE A 240 -21.24 -10.05 17.60
N ASP A 241 -20.29 -10.83 18.12
CA ASP A 241 -19.82 -10.79 19.51
C ASP A 241 -18.39 -10.29 19.66
N ALA A 242 -17.64 -10.32 18.53
CA ALA A 242 -16.26 -9.85 18.45
C ALA A 242 -15.97 -9.39 17.03
N PHE A 243 -14.94 -8.57 16.87
CA PHE A 243 -14.52 -8.05 15.57
C PHE A 243 -13.04 -7.67 15.56
N GLU A 244 -12.46 -7.69 14.39
CA GLU A 244 -11.26 -6.94 14.01
C GLU A 244 -11.65 -5.81 13.05
N PHE A 245 -10.80 -4.78 13.00
CA PHE A 245 -10.90 -3.78 11.93
C PHE A 245 -9.54 -3.50 11.33
N ASN A 246 -8.63 -2.82 12.07
CA ASN A 246 -7.27 -2.67 11.56
C ASN A 246 -6.23 -2.25 12.61
N ASN A 247 -6.50 -1.20 13.41
CA ASN A 247 -5.47 -0.55 14.23
C ASN A 247 -6.09 0.25 15.39
N PRO A 248 -5.28 0.58 16.43
CA PRO A 248 -5.78 1.31 17.60
C PRO A 248 -6.44 2.65 17.28
N THR A 249 -5.91 3.40 16.30
CA THR A 249 -6.43 4.73 15.94
C THR A 249 -7.80 4.65 15.27
N SER A 250 -7.93 3.84 14.23
CA SER A 250 -9.21 3.64 13.55
C SER A 250 -10.26 3.09 14.51
N ASP A 251 -9.89 2.06 15.28
CA ASP A 251 -10.78 1.36 16.20
C ASP A 251 -11.29 2.30 17.30
N MET A 252 -10.41 3.15 17.85
CA MET A 252 -10.78 4.17 18.84
C MET A 252 -11.70 5.24 18.23
N ARG A 253 -11.44 5.67 17.00
CA ARG A 253 -12.20 6.75 16.35
C ARG A 253 -13.64 6.37 16.00
N PHE A 254 -13.94 5.09 15.79
CA PHE A 254 -15.33 4.64 15.63
C PHE A 254 -15.97 4.14 16.92
N GLY A 255 -15.30 4.25 18.07
CA GLY A 255 -15.86 4.03 19.39
C GLY A 255 -15.81 2.58 19.89
N ALA A 256 -14.89 1.75 19.41
CA ALA A 256 -14.73 0.36 19.84
C ALA A 256 -14.62 0.23 21.36
N GLN A 257 -13.83 1.10 21.99
CA GLN A 257 -13.57 1.14 23.43
C GLN A 257 -14.79 1.49 24.28
N ASP A 258 -15.84 2.04 23.70
CA ASP A 258 -17.06 2.40 24.45
C ASP A 258 -17.99 1.20 24.63
N VAL A 259 -17.88 0.21 23.74
CA VAL A 259 -18.76 -0.98 23.70
C VAL A 259 -18.06 -2.27 24.15
N ILE A 260 -16.75 -2.39 23.96
CA ILE A 260 -15.94 -3.57 24.35
C ILE A 260 -14.64 -3.10 25.01
N LYS A 261 -14.11 -3.89 25.97
CA LYS A 261 -12.91 -3.51 26.74
C LYS A 261 -11.70 -4.45 26.58
N ASN A 262 -11.83 -5.56 25.86
CA ASN A 262 -10.69 -6.48 25.67
C ASN A 262 -10.18 -6.36 24.23
N TYR A 263 -8.96 -5.86 24.08
CA TYR A 263 -8.28 -5.67 22.80
C TYR A 263 -7.07 -6.57 22.71
N MET A 264 -7.08 -7.52 21.76
CA MET A 264 -6.08 -8.56 21.64
C MET A 264 -5.14 -8.28 20.47
N MET A 265 -3.83 -8.14 20.75
CA MET A 265 -2.82 -7.67 19.81
C MET A 265 -2.09 -8.79 19.11
N GLY A 266 -1.99 -8.67 17.78
CA GLY A 266 -1.26 -9.54 16.88
C GLY A 266 -2.03 -10.79 16.51
N SER A 267 -1.96 -11.15 15.23
CA SER A 267 -2.63 -12.31 14.66
C SER A 267 -2.06 -12.64 13.29
N PHE A 268 -2.21 -13.89 12.84
CA PHE A 268 -1.85 -14.31 11.49
C PHE A 268 -3.02 -14.26 10.49
N HIS A 269 -4.18 -13.70 10.88
CA HIS A 269 -5.32 -13.60 9.96
C HIS A 269 -5.13 -12.50 8.90
N GLN A 270 -4.61 -11.35 9.31
CA GLN A 270 -4.21 -10.22 8.46
C GLN A 270 -2.89 -9.64 9.00
N ALA A 271 -1.82 -10.42 8.85
CA ALA A 271 -0.50 -10.03 9.33
C ALA A 271 0.16 -8.96 8.45
N MET A 272 -0.38 -8.76 7.25
CA MET A 272 0.03 -7.75 6.29
C MET A 272 -1.21 -7.21 5.57
N GLU A 273 -1.21 -5.92 5.26
CA GLU A 273 -2.24 -5.25 4.46
C GLU A 273 -1.61 -4.05 3.73
N PHE A 274 -2.23 -3.60 2.66
CA PHE A 274 -1.79 -2.43 1.88
C PHE A 274 -2.99 -1.63 1.44
N PHE A 275 -2.84 -0.32 1.32
CA PHE A 275 -3.76 0.44 0.50
C PHE A 275 -3.60 0.07 -0.96
N GLU A 276 -4.72 -0.01 -1.66
CA GLU A 276 -4.82 -0.15 -3.09
C GLU A 276 -5.34 1.17 -3.65
N ILE A 277 -4.49 1.86 -4.41
CA ILE A 277 -4.83 3.12 -5.06
C ILE A 277 -5.12 2.83 -6.52
N LEU A 278 -6.38 2.99 -6.90
CA LEU A 278 -6.94 2.61 -8.18
C LEU A 278 -7.19 3.84 -9.05
N PHE A 279 -6.94 3.70 -10.34
CA PHE A 279 -7.27 4.69 -11.37
C PHE A 279 -8.06 4.02 -12.50
N ASN A 280 -9.11 4.67 -13.01
CA ASN A 280 -9.74 4.23 -14.24
C ASN A 280 -8.68 4.18 -15.36
N ARG A 281 -8.52 3.02 -15.99
CA ARG A 281 -7.43 2.78 -16.97
C ARG A 281 -7.46 3.78 -18.11
N LYS A 282 -8.61 3.98 -18.74
CA LYS A 282 -8.75 4.88 -19.87
C LYS A 282 -8.35 6.31 -19.52
N LYS A 283 -8.77 6.81 -18.36
CA LYS A 283 -8.44 8.17 -17.89
C LYS A 283 -6.97 8.28 -17.50
N TYR A 284 -6.41 7.26 -16.82
CA TYR A 284 -5.00 7.22 -16.47
C TYR A 284 -4.10 7.20 -17.71
N GLU A 285 -4.40 6.36 -18.69
CA GLU A 285 -3.60 6.22 -19.90
C GLU A 285 -3.69 7.44 -20.84
N ALA A 286 -4.78 8.23 -20.73
CA ALA A 286 -4.95 9.49 -21.44
C ALA A 286 -4.10 10.64 -20.87
N LEU A 287 -3.56 10.50 -19.66
CA LEU A 287 -2.69 11.50 -19.07
C LEU A 287 -1.32 11.53 -19.78
N PRO A 288 -0.68 12.71 -19.86
CA PRO A 288 0.75 12.82 -20.21
C PRO A 288 1.61 11.90 -19.31
N LYS A 289 2.72 11.39 -19.85
CA LYS A 289 3.58 10.43 -19.14
C LYS A 289 4.16 10.95 -17.83
N ASP A 290 4.44 12.22 -17.75
CA ASP A 290 4.89 12.88 -16.52
C ASP A 290 3.80 12.91 -15.44
N LEU A 291 2.53 13.14 -15.79
CA LEU A 291 1.42 13.07 -14.85
C LEU A 291 1.15 11.61 -14.40
N GLN A 292 1.28 10.63 -15.31
CA GLN A 292 1.23 9.22 -14.93
C GLN A 292 2.35 8.88 -13.92
N ALA A 293 3.57 9.41 -14.14
CA ALA A 293 4.69 9.24 -13.23
C ALA A 293 4.44 9.91 -11.87
N ILE A 294 3.87 11.12 -11.84
CA ILE A 294 3.47 11.80 -10.60
C ILE A 294 2.49 10.96 -9.80
N LEU A 295 1.46 10.38 -10.43
CA LEU A 295 0.52 9.49 -9.75
C LEU A 295 1.23 8.27 -9.17
N ARG A 296 2.03 7.56 -9.98
CA ARG A 296 2.74 6.36 -9.57
C ARG A 296 3.72 6.63 -8.41
N TYR A 297 4.61 7.60 -8.57
CA TYR A 297 5.61 7.91 -7.53
C TYR A 297 5.01 8.63 -6.33
N GLY A 298 3.87 9.33 -6.52
CA GLY A 298 3.06 9.86 -5.44
C GLY A 298 2.54 8.76 -4.51
N VAL A 299 2.15 7.60 -5.07
CA VAL A 299 1.76 6.41 -4.28
C VAL A 299 2.95 5.88 -3.47
N GLU A 300 4.13 5.74 -4.09
CA GLU A 300 5.33 5.27 -3.39
C GLU A 300 5.76 6.24 -2.27
N ALA A 301 5.70 7.55 -2.50
CA ALA A 301 6.00 8.57 -1.48
C ALA A 301 4.98 8.56 -0.33
N ALA A 302 3.68 8.46 -0.65
CA ALA A 302 2.63 8.35 0.35
C ALA A 302 2.78 7.06 1.18
N SER A 303 3.24 5.96 0.57
CA SER A 303 3.47 4.68 1.27
C SER A 303 4.36 4.85 2.50
N ALA A 304 5.50 5.53 2.36
CA ALA A 304 6.43 5.77 3.47
C ALA A 304 5.84 6.71 4.53
N SER A 305 5.26 7.85 4.12
CA SER A 305 4.71 8.82 5.06
C SER A 305 3.50 8.29 5.83
N ASN A 306 2.63 7.54 5.17
CA ASN A 306 1.48 6.90 5.82
C ASN A 306 1.92 5.89 6.88
N PHE A 307 2.98 5.12 6.61
CA PHE A 307 3.56 4.21 7.59
C PHE A 307 4.12 4.95 8.81
N TRP A 308 4.83 6.07 8.62
CA TRP A 308 5.34 6.90 9.75
C TRP A 308 4.19 7.50 10.56
N THR A 309 3.14 7.97 9.87
CA THR A 309 1.90 8.46 10.51
C THR A 309 1.24 7.35 11.33
N ALA A 310 1.18 6.13 10.81
CA ALA A 310 0.67 4.97 11.53
C ALA A 310 1.47 4.68 12.81
N LEU A 311 2.80 4.58 12.71
CA LEU A 311 3.65 4.31 13.88
C LEU A 311 3.41 5.32 15.01
N LYS A 312 3.32 6.60 14.67
CA LYS A 312 3.06 7.66 15.66
C LYS A 312 1.67 7.55 16.26
N ASN A 313 0.63 7.49 15.45
CA ASN A 313 -0.74 7.56 15.95
C ASN A 313 -1.15 6.25 16.63
N TYR A 314 -0.83 5.08 16.04
CA TYR A 314 -1.21 3.79 16.63
C TYR A 314 -0.57 3.57 18.01
N SER A 315 0.69 4.01 18.20
CA SER A 315 1.34 3.90 19.52
C SER A 315 0.73 4.84 20.55
N ASN A 316 0.43 6.09 20.19
CA ASN A 316 -0.20 7.06 21.08
C ASN A 316 -1.62 6.62 21.46
N ASP A 317 -2.41 6.21 20.47
CA ASP A 317 -3.81 5.83 20.70
C ASP A 317 -3.91 4.49 21.45
N LEU A 318 -2.96 3.57 21.26
CA LEU A 318 -2.87 2.36 22.09
C LEU A 318 -2.62 2.71 23.56
N GLU A 319 -1.77 3.68 23.85
CA GLU A 319 -1.54 4.16 25.21
C GLU A 319 -2.78 4.86 25.78
N ASP A 320 -3.48 5.67 24.97
CA ASP A 320 -4.74 6.30 25.36
C ASP A 320 -5.85 5.27 25.64
N LEU A 321 -5.97 4.24 24.83
CA LEU A 321 -6.89 3.12 25.05
C LEU A 321 -6.64 2.47 26.43
N LYS A 322 -5.36 2.25 26.79
CA LYS A 322 -4.99 1.68 28.11
C LYS A 322 -5.23 2.66 29.26
N SER A 323 -4.66 3.85 29.16
CA SER A 323 -4.57 4.80 30.29
C SER A 323 -5.88 5.55 30.52
N LYS A 324 -6.50 6.09 29.46
CA LYS A 324 -7.71 6.92 29.54
C LYS A 324 -8.99 6.08 29.47
N HIS A 325 -9.07 5.14 28.51
CA HIS A 325 -10.28 4.36 28.24
C HIS A 325 -10.36 3.04 29.01
N LYS A 326 -9.30 2.68 29.78
CA LYS A 326 -9.23 1.47 30.62
C LYS A 326 -9.46 0.18 29.81
N VAL A 327 -9.01 0.17 28.57
CA VAL A 327 -9.04 -1.02 27.73
C VAL A 327 -8.00 -2.04 28.21
N ASN A 328 -8.42 -3.28 28.32
CA ASN A 328 -7.54 -4.40 28.65
C ASN A 328 -6.81 -4.85 27.37
N VAL A 329 -5.59 -4.36 27.17
CA VAL A 329 -4.76 -4.70 26.01
C VAL A 329 -3.97 -5.95 26.31
N LEU A 330 -4.21 -7.01 25.52
CA LEU A 330 -3.67 -8.35 25.73
C LEU A 330 -2.88 -8.83 24.50
N ARG A 331 -1.89 -9.66 24.71
CA ARG A 331 -1.26 -10.41 23.61
C ARG A 331 -2.11 -11.62 23.25
N THR A 332 -2.29 -11.88 21.99
CA THR A 332 -2.94 -13.10 21.49
C THR A 332 -2.17 -14.35 21.96
N PRO A 333 -2.84 -15.37 22.51
CA PRO A 333 -2.20 -16.59 22.98
C PRO A 333 -1.46 -17.34 21.84
N LYS A 334 -0.33 -17.95 22.17
CA LYS A 334 0.48 -18.70 21.22
C LYS A 334 -0.30 -19.83 20.52
N SER A 335 -1.24 -20.48 21.22
CA SER A 335 -2.09 -21.53 20.65
C SER A 335 -2.95 -21.01 19.49
N VAL A 336 -3.41 -19.75 19.55
CA VAL A 336 -4.20 -19.14 18.46
C VAL A 336 -3.32 -18.97 17.22
N PHE A 337 -2.08 -18.44 17.36
CA PHE A 337 -1.14 -18.35 16.25
C PHE A 337 -0.84 -19.71 15.61
N GLN A 338 -0.61 -20.74 16.44
CA GLN A 338 -0.31 -22.09 15.96
C GLN A 338 -1.47 -22.70 15.18
N ASP A 339 -2.69 -22.51 15.64
CA ASP A 339 -3.86 -23.06 14.96
C ASP A 339 -4.26 -22.24 13.73
N GLN A 340 -3.99 -20.93 13.72
CA GLN A 340 -4.09 -20.13 12.51
C GLN A 340 -3.13 -20.62 11.40
N LEU A 341 -1.89 -20.99 11.74
CA LEU A 341 -0.95 -21.57 10.75
C LEU A 341 -1.49 -22.87 10.17
N LYS A 342 -1.97 -23.80 11.02
CA LYS A 342 -2.59 -25.05 10.54
C LYS A 342 -3.81 -24.80 9.66
N ALA A 343 -4.66 -23.85 10.05
CA ALA A 343 -5.83 -23.49 9.26
C ALA A 343 -5.44 -22.87 7.91
N TRP A 344 -4.39 -22.04 7.88
CA TRP A 344 -3.82 -21.51 6.64
C TRP A 344 -3.26 -22.61 5.73
N ASP A 345 -2.58 -23.61 6.28
CA ASP A 345 -2.06 -24.75 5.49
C ASP A 345 -3.21 -25.49 4.78
N GLY A 346 -4.26 -25.82 5.50
CA GLY A 346 -5.44 -26.51 4.93
C GLY A 346 -6.17 -25.65 3.90
N LEU A 347 -6.40 -24.38 4.22
CA LEU A 347 -7.07 -23.44 3.33
C LEU A 347 -6.28 -23.20 2.04
N THR A 348 -4.97 -22.99 2.15
CA THR A 348 -4.09 -22.77 1.00
C THR A 348 -4.05 -23.99 0.09
N ALA A 349 -3.92 -25.19 0.66
CA ALA A 349 -3.95 -26.43 -0.11
C ALA A 349 -5.25 -26.59 -0.88
N LYS A 350 -6.40 -26.36 -0.20
CA LYS A 350 -7.73 -26.42 -0.82
C LYS A 350 -7.84 -25.41 -1.97
N LEU A 351 -7.61 -24.14 -1.73
CA LEU A 351 -7.79 -23.08 -2.73
C LEU A 351 -6.82 -23.21 -3.91
N SER A 352 -5.59 -23.67 -3.66
CA SER A 352 -4.62 -23.97 -4.71
C SER A 352 -5.03 -25.15 -5.58
N GLY A 353 -5.82 -26.09 -5.05
CA GLY A 353 -6.42 -27.19 -5.83
C GLY A 353 -7.65 -26.78 -6.65
N GLU A 354 -8.32 -25.72 -6.22
CA GLU A 354 -9.54 -25.20 -6.87
C GLU A 354 -9.24 -24.13 -7.94
N ASP A 355 -8.14 -23.37 -7.79
CA ASP A 355 -7.78 -22.25 -8.67
C ASP A 355 -6.27 -22.24 -8.95
N GLU A 356 -5.88 -22.56 -10.19
CA GLU A 356 -4.49 -22.56 -10.64
C GLU A 356 -3.84 -21.17 -10.53
N PHE A 357 -4.62 -20.09 -10.69
CA PHE A 357 -4.08 -18.75 -10.56
C PHE A 357 -3.83 -18.38 -9.09
N PHE A 358 -4.70 -18.81 -8.18
CA PHE A 358 -4.46 -18.71 -6.73
C PHE A 358 -3.14 -19.43 -6.37
N LYS A 359 -2.97 -20.66 -6.86
CA LYS A 359 -1.73 -21.43 -6.67
C LYS A 359 -0.51 -20.69 -7.19
N LYS A 360 -0.58 -20.13 -8.42
CA LYS A 360 0.51 -19.37 -9.05
C LYS A 360 0.95 -18.18 -8.18
N VAL A 361 0.01 -17.43 -7.60
CA VAL A 361 0.31 -16.29 -6.73
C VAL A 361 0.94 -16.77 -5.42
N VAL A 362 0.39 -17.79 -4.78
CA VAL A 362 0.92 -18.36 -3.54
C VAL A 362 2.34 -18.90 -3.73
N ASP A 363 2.60 -19.62 -4.81
CA ASP A 363 3.92 -20.16 -5.12
C ASP A 363 4.94 -19.04 -5.31
N SER A 364 4.58 -17.97 -6.05
CA SER A 364 5.43 -16.77 -6.22
C SER A 364 5.75 -16.10 -4.87
N GLN A 365 4.77 -15.96 -3.98
CA GLN A 365 5.00 -15.42 -2.63
C GLN A 365 5.92 -16.30 -1.81
N ARG A 366 5.77 -17.63 -1.87
CA ARG A 366 6.62 -18.58 -1.15
C ARG A 366 8.06 -18.57 -1.64
N ASP A 367 8.26 -18.52 -2.96
CA ASP A 367 9.60 -18.46 -3.56
C ASP A 367 10.33 -17.16 -3.17
N TRP A 368 9.62 -16.06 -3.10
CA TRP A 368 10.13 -14.79 -2.57
C TRP A 368 10.49 -14.91 -1.10
N ALA A 369 9.54 -15.34 -0.27
CA ALA A 369 9.68 -15.43 1.17
C ALA A 369 10.83 -16.36 1.60
N LYS A 370 11.02 -17.47 0.92
CA LYS A 370 12.10 -18.42 1.19
C LYS A 370 13.50 -17.78 1.20
N LYS A 371 13.69 -16.71 0.41
CA LYS A 371 14.96 -15.98 0.32
C LYS A 371 14.95 -14.75 1.23
N VAL A 372 13.91 -13.94 1.11
CA VAL A 372 13.86 -12.62 1.75
C VAL A 372 13.62 -12.73 3.26
N ALA A 373 12.66 -13.54 3.69
CA ALA A 373 12.43 -13.75 5.11
C ALA A 373 13.61 -14.48 5.78
N TYR A 374 14.23 -15.45 5.09
CA TYR A 374 15.43 -16.12 5.61
C TYR A 374 16.56 -15.13 5.88
N TYR A 375 16.89 -14.27 4.89
CA TYR A 375 17.90 -13.23 5.08
C TYR A 375 17.55 -12.31 6.25
N TRP A 376 16.28 -11.86 6.31
CA TRP A 376 15.82 -10.92 7.31
C TRP A 376 15.95 -11.49 8.73
N PHE A 377 15.48 -12.71 8.96
CA PHE A 377 15.59 -13.36 10.27
C PHE A 377 17.04 -13.69 10.66
N LEU A 378 17.86 -14.08 9.68
CA LEU A 378 19.28 -14.34 9.96
C LEU A 378 20.04 -13.06 10.36
N ASN A 379 19.63 -11.92 9.83
CA ASN A 379 20.27 -10.61 10.05
C ASN A 379 19.51 -9.73 11.06
N ASP A 380 18.53 -10.29 11.80
CA ASP A 380 17.80 -9.54 12.83
C ASP A 380 18.71 -9.16 14.00
N ALA A 381 18.60 -7.91 14.42
CA ALA A 381 19.40 -7.38 15.54
C ALA A 381 18.74 -7.60 16.92
N GLU A 382 17.76 -8.51 17.02
CA GLU A 382 17.06 -8.81 18.29
C GLU A 382 16.50 -7.55 18.96
N PHE A 383 15.83 -6.68 18.19
CA PHE A 383 15.31 -5.39 18.67
C PHE A 383 14.45 -5.50 19.93
N LYS A 384 13.69 -6.59 20.08
CA LYS A 384 12.92 -6.86 21.30
C LYS A 384 13.82 -6.94 22.52
N MET A 385 14.92 -7.66 22.44
CA MET A 385 15.91 -7.78 23.54
C MET A 385 16.51 -6.41 23.87
N GLY A 386 16.83 -5.59 22.86
CA GLY A 386 17.31 -4.21 23.06
C GLY A 386 16.30 -3.34 23.78
N TYR A 387 15.02 -3.40 23.40
CA TYR A 387 13.94 -2.69 24.05
C TYR A 387 13.80 -3.10 25.54
N GLU A 388 13.73 -4.41 25.81
CA GLU A 388 13.60 -4.95 27.16
C GLU A 388 14.79 -4.55 28.05
N HIS A 389 16.00 -4.50 27.47
CA HIS A 389 17.21 -4.04 28.17
C HIS A 389 17.14 -2.57 28.55
N VAL A 390 16.78 -1.68 27.62
CA VAL A 390 16.73 -0.22 27.85
C VAL A 390 15.65 0.15 28.87
N PHE A 391 14.46 -0.37 28.69
CA PHE A 391 13.29 0.00 29.50
C PHE A 391 13.08 -0.86 30.75
N LYS A 392 13.98 -1.83 31.01
CA LYS A 392 13.94 -2.73 32.18
C LYS A 392 12.57 -3.41 32.37
N THR A 393 11.94 -3.78 31.27
CA THR A 393 10.61 -4.42 31.23
C THR A 393 10.66 -5.67 30.36
N LYS A 394 9.72 -6.58 30.56
CA LYS A 394 9.51 -7.71 29.64
C LYS A 394 8.24 -7.50 28.87
N LEU A 395 8.33 -7.61 27.56
CA LEU A 395 7.16 -7.61 26.69
C LEU A 395 6.42 -8.95 26.78
N PRO A 396 5.08 -8.95 26.68
CA PRO A 396 4.32 -10.19 26.59
C PRO A 396 4.83 -11.07 25.44
N SER A 397 4.99 -12.37 25.73
CA SER A 397 5.47 -13.37 24.77
C SER A 397 4.34 -13.86 23.87
#